data_290ddd047edce5e306fb5d9e42175c8e
#
_entry.id   290ddd047edce5e306fb5d9e42175c8e
#
_cell.length_a   1.000
_cell.length_b   1.000
_cell.length_c   1.000
_cell.angle_alpha   90.00
_cell.angle_beta   90.00
_cell.angle_gamma   90.00
#
_symmetry.space_group_name_H-M   'P 1'
#
loop_
_entity.id
_entity.type
_entity.pdbx_description
1 polymer ?
#
loop_
_entity_poly.entity_id
_entity_poly.type
_entity_poly.pdbx_seq_one_letter_code
_entity_poly.pdbx_strand_id
1 'polypeptide(L)'
;MTFSIQPIATKKWLLTISIVTYRPDLNELKKTLFALSDALANLGLPSVAITIVDNSSDDLVSSVINACLLEWPTRLIQGQGNVGFGQGHNLALAEVGEFHLVLNPDIQMDHLALRNSIDFMRNNPNCGLLSPLAHWPDGERQYLCKRYPAILDLVLRGFAPRKIQTFFDARLAHYEMRSETQNKTYWNPLIISGCFMLFRGEVLEKTRGFNPNYFLYFEDFDLSIRSGEVTDIAYVPSVKVVHTGGHASRKGPWHIWQFLKSSLRFYMRHGFHFF
;
A
#
# COMPACT_ATOMS: atom_id res chain seq x y z
N MET A 1 3.38 -36.38 28.35
CA MET A 1 2.60 -35.65 27.33
C MET A 1 3.61 -35.15 26.30
N THR A 2 3.70 -35.83 25.16
CA THR A 2 4.59 -35.46 24.05
C THR A 2 3.91 -34.37 23.24
N PHE A 3 4.42 -33.17 23.29
CA PHE A 3 4.03 -32.07 22.37
C PHE A 3 4.49 -32.45 20.97
N SER A 4 3.59 -32.87 20.10
CA SER A 4 3.88 -32.95 18.67
C SER A 4 3.92 -31.54 18.12
N ILE A 5 5.12 -31.07 17.76
CA ILE A 5 5.32 -29.89 16.94
C ILE A 5 4.71 -30.22 15.57
N GLN A 6 3.55 -29.66 15.26
CA GLN A 6 3.04 -29.73 13.90
C GLN A 6 4.02 -28.99 12.98
N PRO A 7 4.40 -29.57 11.83
CA PRO A 7 5.27 -28.89 10.88
C PRO A 7 4.57 -27.61 10.44
N ILE A 8 5.30 -26.49 10.48
CA ILE A 8 4.87 -25.20 9.91
C ILE A 8 4.52 -25.50 8.46
N ALA A 9 3.25 -25.35 8.09
CA ALA A 9 2.81 -25.54 6.71
C ALA A 9 3.65 -24.63 5.82
N THR A 10 4.43 -25.22 4.92
CA THR A 10 5.24 -24.46 3.95
C THR A 10 4.29 -23.64 3.11
N LYS A 11 4.42 -22.30 3.15
CA LYS A 11 3.57 -21.42 2.35
C LYS A 11 3.76 -21.75 0.86
N LYS A 12 2.64 -22.00 0.17
CA LYS A 12 2.61 -22.38 -1.25
C LYS A 12 3.30 -21.34 -2.15
N TRP A 13 3.22 -20.06 -1.77
CA TRP A 13 3.73 -18.93 -2.54
C TRP A 13 4.84 -18.21 -1.79
N LEU A 14 5.91 -17.83 -2.50
CA LEU A 14 6.92 -16.92 -1.97
C LEU A 14 6.35 -15.49 -1.92
N LEU A 15 5.75 -15.02 -3.02
CA LEU A 15 5.17 -13.70 -3.13
C LEU A 15 3.73 -13.79 -3.60
N THR A 16 2.83 -13.19 -2.85
CA THR A 16 1.47 -12.91 -3.30
C THR A 16 1.27 -11.41 -3.47
N ILE A 17 0.44 -11.02 -4.42
CA ILE A 17 0.21 -9.61 -4.75
C ILE A 17 -1.29 -9.39 -4.82
N SER A 18 -1.77 -8.33 -4.16
CA SER A 18 -3.16 -7.89 -4.27
C SER A 18 -3.25 -6.50 -4.88
N ILE A 19 -4.15 -6.34 -5.85
CA ILE A 19 -4.48 -5.07 -6.49
C ILE A 19 -5.99 -4.87 -6.40
N VAL A 20 -6.45 -3.73 -5.88
CA VAL A 20 -7.88 -3.39 -5.81
C VAL A 20 -8.18 -2.30 -6.82
N THR A 21 -9.20 -2.53 -7.65
CA THR A 21 -9.65 -1.56 -8.65
C THR A 21 -11.11 -1.16 -8.40
N TYR A 22 -11.47 0.05 -8.79
CA TYR A 22 -12.83 0.54 -8.88
C TYR A 22 -12.93 1.59 -9.97
N ARG A 23 -13.54 1.24 -11.11
CA ARG A 23 -13.62 2.10 -12.31
C ARG A 23 -12.25 2.70 -12.66
N PRO A 24 -11.21 1.86 -12.81
CA PRO A 24 -9.86 2.35 -13.03
C PRO A 24 -9.72 3.04 -14.39
N ASP A 25 -8.77 3.98 -14.49
CA ASP A 25 -8.23 4.35 -15.79
C ASP A 25 -7.49 3.14 -16.36
N LEU A 26 -7.99 2.57 -17.46
CA LEU A 26 -7.45 1.34 -18.03
C LEU A 26 -6.03 1.53 -18.57
N ASN A 27 -5.65 2.75 -18.98
CA ASN A 27 -4.29 3.02 -19.44
C ASN A 27 -3.31 3.04 -18.26
N GLU A 28 -3.68 3.65 -17.13
CA GLU A 28 -2.85 3.62 -15.93
C GLU A 28 -2.76 2.20 -15.34
N LEU A 29 -3.88 1.47 -15.29
CA LEU A 29 -3.86 0.06 -14.88
C LEU A 29 -2.93 -0.77 -15.78
N LYS A 30 -3.00 -0.57 -17.09
CA LYS A 30 -2.14 -1.27 -18.06
C LYS A 30 -0.66 -0.99 -17.81
N LYS A 31 -0.28 0.27 -17.55
CA LYS A 31 1.09 0.64 -17.20
C LYS A 31 1.55 -0.04 -15.90
N THR A 32 0.69 -0.07 -14.88
CA THR A 32 0.95 -0.75 -13.61
C THR A 32 1.19 -2.23 -13.81
N LEU A 33 0.32 -2.92 -14.56
CA LEU A 33 0.44 -4.37 -14.78
C LEU A 33 1.65 -4.73 -15.65
N PHE A 34 2.02 -3.91 -16.64
CA PHE A 34 3.25 -4.11 -17.40
C PHE A 34 4.50 -3.91 -16.53
N ALA A 35 4.56 -2.83 -15.73
CA ALA A 35 5.67 -2.61 -14.81
C ALA A 35 5.78 -3.73 -13.77
N LEU A 36 4.65 -4.26 -13.29
CA LEU A 36 4.61 -5.41 -12.40
C LEU A 36 5.15 -6.68 -13.10
N SER A 37 4.68 -6.98 -14.31
CA SER A 37 5.15 -8.15 -15.09
C SER A 37 6.66 -8.09 -15.34
N ASP A 38 7.19 -6.92 -15.71
CA ASP A 38 8.64 -6.71 -15.89
C ASP A 38 9.43 -6.91 -14.59
N ALA A 39 8.96 -6.36 -13.48
CA ALA A 39 9.59 -6.54 -12.18
C ALA A 39 9.55 -8.00 -11.71
N LEU A 40 8.49 -8.74 -12.00
CA LEU A 40 8.37 -10.18 -11.71
C LEU A 40 9.33 -11.02 -12.58
N ALA A 41 9.46 -10.72 -13.86
CA ALA A 41 10.42 -11.36 -14.73
C ALA A 41 11.86 -11.17 -14.23
N ASN A 42 12.19 -9.95 -13.80
CA ASN A 42 13.49 -9.65 -13.19
C ASN A 42 13.70 -10.29 -11.82
N LEU A 43 12.63 -10.54 -11.06
CA LEU A 43 12.71 -11.22 -9.76
C LEU A 43 13.16 -12.69 -9.94
N GLY A 44 12.76 -13.34 -11.02
CA GLY A 44 13.22 -14.69 -11.38
C GLY A 44 12.77 -15.79 -10.42
N LEU A 45 11.65 -15.58 -9.70
CA LEU A 45 11.14 -16.54 -8.71
C LEU A 45 9.91 -17.28 -9.25
N PRO A 46 9.89 -18.64 -9.13
CA PRO A 46 8.82 -19.45 -9.75
C PRO A 46 7.50 -19.46 -8.98
N SER A 47 7.47 -18.91 -7.75
CA SER A 47 6.36 -19.07 -6.81
C SER A 47 5.69 -17.74 -6.50
N VAL A 48 4.98 -17.19 -7.48
CA VAL A 48 4.23 -15.92 -7.38
C VAL A 48 2.78 -16.13 -7.74
N ALA A 49 1.86 -15.46 -7.03
CA ALA A 49 0.44 -15.39 -7.39
C ALA A 49 -0.10 -13.95 -7.26
N ILE A 50 -0.95 -13.57 -8.19
CA ILE A 50 -1.57 -12.24 -8.23
C ILE A 50 -3.08 -12.39 -8.03
N THR A 51 -3.66 -11.57 -7.17
CA THR A 51 -5.12 -11.45 -7.03
C THR A 51 -5.52 -10.01 -7.34
N ILE A 52 -6.34 -9.84 -8.35
CA ILE A 52 -6.97 -8.55 -8.67
C ILE A 52 -8.39 -8.60 -8.16
N VAL A 53 -8.78 -7.61 -7.36
CA VAL A 53 -10.15 -7.46 -6.84
C VAL A 53 -10.76 -6.25 -7.49
N ASP A 54 -11.68 -6.48 -8.41
CA ASP A 54 -12.37 -5.41 -9.10
C ASP A 54 -13.72 -5.13 -8.44
N ASN A 55 -13.81 -3.98 -7.82
CA ASN A 55 -15.02 -3.47 -7.17
C ASN A 55 -16.01 -2.83 -8.15
N SER A 56 -15.69 -2.81 -9.45
CA SER A 56 -16.59 -2.30 -10.52
C SER A 56 -17.67 -3.32 -10.86
N SER A 57 -18.69 -2.86 -11.56
CA SER A 57 -19.79 -3.71 -12.06
C SER A 57 -19.62 -4.13 -13.53
N ASP A 58 -18.59 -3.60 -14.20
CA ASP A 58 -18.29 -3.85 -15.60
C ASP A 58 -17.06 -4.76 -15.73
N ASP A 59 -16.97 -5.51 -16.84
CA ASP A 59 -15.89 -6.48 -17.07
C ASP A 59 -14.74 -5.90 -17.92
N LEU A 60 -14.40 -4.63 -17.71
CA LEU A 60 -13.35 -3.97 -18.49
C LEU A 60 -11.93 -4.40 -18.06
N VAL A 61 -11.75 -4.82 -16.82
CA VAL A 61 -10.45 -5.14 -16.22
C VAL A 61 -9.89 -6.45 -16.75
N SER A 62 -10.73 -7.46 -17.03
CA SER A 62 -10.29 -8.78 -17.50
C SER A 62 -9.46 -8.73 -18.79
N SER A 63 -9.83 -7.87 -19.74
CA SER A 63 -9.08 -7.74 -20.99
C SER A 63 -7.67 -7.19 -20.78
N VAL A 64 -7.51 -6.25 -19.83
CA VAL A 64 -6.21 -5.66 -19.48
C VAL A 64 -5.34 -6.67 -18.73
N ILE A 65 -5.93 -7.46 -17.84
CA ILE A 65 -5.22 -8.55 -17.12
C ILE A 65 -4.65 -9.55 -18.12
N ASN A 66 -5.48 -10.05 -19.04
CA ASN A 66 -5.06 -11.04 -20.03
C ASN A 66 -3.96 -10.51 -20.96
N ALA A 67 -3.96 -9.21 -21.26
CA ALA A 67 -2.92 -8.60 -22.09
C ALA A 67 -1.57 -8.41 -21.39
N CYS A 68 -1.57 -8.26 -20.06
CA CYS A 68 -0.38 -7.84 -19.30
C CYS A 68 0.20 -8.94 -18.41
N LEU A 69 -0.61 -9.89 -17.94
CA LEU A 69 -0.25 -10.87 -16.92
C LEU A 69 -0.45 -12.32 -17.35
N LEU A 70 -0.50 -12.59 -18.67
CA LEU A 70 -0.76 -13.93 -19.21
C LEU A 70 0.20 -15.01 -18.68
N GLU A 71 1.44 -14.64 -18.39
CA GLU A 71 2.48 -15.56 -17.90
C GLU A 71 2.43 -15.79 -16.40
N TRP A 72 1.59 -15.05 -15.66
CA TRP A 72 1.57 -15.08 -14.20
C TRP A 72 0.27 -15.68 -13.68
N PRO A 73 0.33 -16.60 -12.68
CA PRO A 73 -0.86 -17.09 -11.99
C PRO A 73 -1.69 -15.93 -11.42
N THR A 74 -2.77 -15.59 -12.12
CA THR A 74 -3.60 -14.43 -11.79
C THR A 74 -5.04 -14.86 -11.53
N ARG A 75 -5.60 -14.42 -10.41
CA ARG A 75 -7.01 -14.59 -10.02
C ARG A 75 -7.70 -13.24 -10.05
N LEU A 76 -8.86 -13.17 -10.70
CA LEU A 76 -9.76 -12.01 -10.67
C LEU A 76 -10.94 -12.31 -9.74
N ILE A 77 -11.23 -11.40 -8.80
CA ILE A 77 -12.41 -11.44 -7.92
C ILE A 77 -13.32 -10.29 -8.33
N GLN A 78 -14.56 -10.59 -8.67
CA GLN A 78 -15.59 -9.64 -9.10
C GLN A 78 -16.96 -10.04 -8.52
N GLY A 79 -17.96 -9.14 -8.62
CA GLY A 79 -19.34 -9.42 -8.23
C GLY A 79 -19.68 -9.14 -6.77
N GLN A 80 -18.69 -8.76 -5.94
CA GLN A 80 -18.89 -8.37 -4.53
C GLN A 80 -19.40 -6.93 -4.37
N GLY A 81 -19.51 -6.16 -5.48
CA GLY A 81 -19.76 -4.72 -5.45
C GLY A 81 -18.56 -3.93 -4.88
N ASN A 82 -18.75 -2.63 -4.65
CA ASN A 82 -17.69 -1.79 -4.11
C ASN A 82 -17.61 -1.94 -2.58
N VAL A 83 -16.70 -2.81 -2.14
CA VAL A 83 -16.43 -3.06 -0.70
C VAL A 83 -15.38 -2.10 -0.09
N GLY A 84 -14.82 -1.20 -0.89
CA GLY A 84 -13.75 -0.28 -0.49
C GLY A 84 -12.35 -0.86 -0.67
N PHE A 85 -11.33 -0.06 -0.31
CA PHE A 85 -9.93 -0.38 -0.56
C PHE A 85 -9.43 -1.52 0.33
N GLY A 86 -9.42 -1.30 1.65
CA GLY A 86 -8.85 -2.28 2.59
C GLY A 86 -9.59 -3.61 2.59
N GLN A 87 -10.92 -3.59 2.50
CA GLN A 87 -11.71 -4.81 2.45
C GLN A 87 -11.55 -5.55 1.11
N GLY A 88 -11.33 -4.82 0.02
CA GLY A 88 -10.93 -5.43 -1.26
C GLY A 88 -9.63 -6.22 -1.12
N HIS A 89 -8.59 -5.63 -0.52
CA HIS A 89 -7.33 -6.34 -0.25
C HIS A 89 -7.53 -7.55 0.67
N ASN A 90 -8.39 -7.44 1.69
CA ASN A 90 -8.68 -8.57 2.59
C ASN A 90 -9.27 -9.79 1.86
N LEU A 91 -10.01 -9.61 0.76
CA LEU A 91 -10.50 -10.73 -0.06
C LEU A 91 -9.36 -11.50 -0.72
N ALA A 92 -8.20 -10.87 -0.91
CA ALA A 92 -7.00 -11.52 -1.46
C ALA A 92 -6.16 -12.25 -0.39
N LEU A 93 -6.39 -12.00 0.91
CA LEU A 93 -5.57 -12.55 1.99
C LEU A 93 -5.88 -14.01 2.35
N ALA A 94 -6.82 -14.66 1.66
CA ALA A 94 -7.11 -16.09 1.88
C ALA A 94 -5.88 -16.98 1.58
N GLU A 95 -5.00 -16.55 0.68
CA GLU A 95 -3.76 -17.23 0.34
C GLU A 95 -2.59 -16.23 0.41
N VAL A 96 -2.03 -16.03 1.59
CA VAL A 96 -0.87 -15.14 1.80
C VAL A 96 0.43 -15.93 1.67
N GLY A 97 1.35 -15.44 0.82
CA GLY A 97 2.71 -16.00 0.67
C GLY A 97 3.64 -15.71 1.85
N GLU A 98 4.92 -16.08 1.70
CA GLU A 98 5.98 -15.63 2.62
C GLU A 98 5.99 -14.10 2.69
N PHE A 99 5.87 -13.46 1.51
CA PHE A 99 5.66 -12.03 1.36
C PHE A 99 4.32 -11.74 0.68
N HIS A 100 3.73 -10.60 1.00
CA HIS A 100 2.51 -10.11 0.37
C HIS A 100 2.63 -8.62 0.01
N LEU A 101 2.42 -8.30 -1.26
CA LEU A 101 2.41 -6.93 -1.75
C LEU A 101 0.98 -6.42 -1.90
N VAL A 102 0.64 -5.37 -1.16
CA VAL A 102 -0.50 -4.51 -1.42
C VAL A 102 -0.07 -3.45 -2.43
N LEU A 103 -0.73 -3.37 -3.58
CA LEU A 103 -0.33 -2.52 -4.69
C LEU A 103 -1.54 -1.76 -5.25
N ASN A 104 -1.38 -0.45 -5.41
CA ASN A 104 -2.37 0.39 -6.10
C ASN A 104 -2.35 0.16 -7.62
N PRO A 105 -3.50 0.36 -8.33
CA PRO A 105 -3.60 0.18 -9.77
C PRO A 105 -2.98 1.31 -10.61
N ASP A 106 -2.33 2.28 -9.97
CA ASP A 106 -1.71 3.47 -10.56
C ASP A 106 -0.23 3.63 -10.13
N ILE A 107 0.42 2.50 -9.83
CA ILE A 107 1.85 2.42 -9.47
C ILE A 107 2.64 1.82 -10.64
N GLN A 108 3.64 2.53 -11.12
CA GLN A 108 4.66 2.02 -12.02
C GLN A 108 5.94 1.78 -11.21
N MET A 109 6.29 0.53 -10.98
CA MET A 109 7.50 0.17 -10.24
C MET A 109 8.71 0.03 -11.16
N ASP A 110 9.90 0.33 -10.63
CA ASP A 110 11.17 0.03 -11.29
C ASP A 110 11.32 -1.50 -11.45
N HIS A 111 11.95 -1.94 -12.55
CA HIS A 111 12.13 -3.35 -12.87
C HIS A 111 12.89 -4.15 -11.78
N LEU A 112 13.69 -3.49 -10.95
CA LEU A 112 14.38 -4.10 -9.80
C LEU A 112 13.62 -3.92 -8.48
N ALA A 113 12.46 -3.24 -8.47
CA ALA A 113 11.78 -2.89 -7.21
C ALA A 113 11.42 -4.12 -6.37
N LEU A 114 10.89 -5.19 -6.99
CA LEU A 114 10.53 -6.40 -6.27
C LEU A 114 11.77 -7.14 -5.76
N ARG A 115 12.82 -7.24 -6.57
CA ARG A 115 14.09 -7.85 -6.17
C ARG A 115 14.68 -7.12 -4.97
N ASN A 116 14.84 -5.79 -5.08
CA ASN A 116 15.37 -4.96 -4.01
C ASN A 116 14.53 -5.08 -2.73
N SER A 117 13.21 -5.20 -2.86
CA SER A 117 12.30 -5.36 -1.73
C SER A 117 12.50 -6.70 -1.01
N ILE A 118 12.51 -7.81 -1.77
CA ILE A 118 12.67 -9.16 -1.22
C ILE A 118 14.06 -9.35 -0.62
N ASP A 119 15.10 -8.88 -1.31
CA ASP A 119 16.47 -8.97 -0.82
C ASP A 119 16.66 -8.16 0.48
N PHE A 120 16.08 -6.95 0.54
CA PHE A 120 16.07 -6.15 1.76
C PHE A 120 15.37 -6.89 2.91
N MET A 121 14.17 -7.43 2.68
CA MET A 121 13.41 -8.16 3.69
C MET A 121 14.15 -9.41 4.17
N ARG A 122 14.82 -10.15 3.27
CA ARG A 122 15.60 -11.34 3.60
C ARG A 122 16.81 -11.00 4.46
N ASN A 123 17.49 -9.90 4.16
CA ASN A 123 18.66 -9.42 4.91
C ASN A 123 18.29 -8.76 6.25
N ASN A 124 17.01 -8.43 6.46
CA ASN A 124 16.50 -7.80 7.67
C ASN A 124 15.29 -8.58 8.22
N PRO A 125 15.51 -9.70 8.93
CA PRO A 125 14.43 -10.59 9.38
C PRO A 125 13.38 -9.91 10.27
N ASN A 126 13.76 -8.89 11.02
CA ASN A 126 12.84 -8.13 11.89
C ASN A 126 11.94 -7.15 11.12
N CYS A 127 12.29 -6.82 9.85
CA CYS A 127 11.45 -5.99 9.00
C CYS A 127 10.25 -6.79 8.51
N GLY A 128 9.07 -6.41 8.94
CA GLY A 128 7.82 -7.07 8.50
C GLY A 128 6.96 -6.24 7.58
N LEU A 129 7.29 -4.95 7.39
CA LEU A 129 6.58 -4.05 6.48
C LEU A 129 7.56 -3.06 5.84
N LEU A 130 7.48 -2.91 4.50
CA LEU A 130 8.35 -2.06 3.71
C LEU A 130 7.55 -1.04 2.88
N SER A 131 8.06 0.21 2.83
CA SER A 131 7.59 1.30 1.97
C SER A 131 8.69 1.76 1.02
N PRO A 132 8.40 2.04 -0.27
CA PRO A 132 9.36 2.44 -1.27
C PRO A 132 9.63 3.95 -1.29
N LEU A 133 10.64 4.35 -2.05
CA LEU A 133 10.79 5.70 -2.56
C LEU A 133 9.82 5.92 -3.72
N ALA A 134 8.96 6.91 -3.60
CA ALA A 134 8.00 7.27 -4.64
C ALA A 134 8.29 8.64 -5.26
N HIS A 135 7.98 8.75 -6.56
CA HIS A 135 7.96 10.01 -7.28
C HIS A 135 6.61 10.20 -7.97
N TRP A 136 6.27 11.45 -8.21
CA TRP A 136 5.24 11.83 -9.16
C TRP A 136 5.74 11.63 -10.60
N PRO A 137 4.85 11.59 -11.63
CA PRO A 137 5.28 11.47 -13.03
C PRO A 137 6.20 12.58 -13.53
N ASP A 138 6.16 13.74 -12.90
CA ASP A 138 7.04 14.89 -13.19
C ASP A 138 8.44 14.79 -12.54
N GLY A 139 8.68 13.71 -11.77
CA GLY A 139 9.93 13.45 -11.07
C GLY A 139 10.02 14.09 -9.67
N GLU A 140 9.02 14.89 -9.25
CA GLU A 140 8.97 15.37 -7.87
C GLU A 140 8.79 14.21 -6.88
N ARG A 141 9.44 14.30 -5.72
CA ARG A 141 9.35 13.26 -4.69
C ARG A 141 7.97 13.25 -4.04
N GLN A 142 7.43 12.04 -3.89
CA GLN A 142 6.22 11.79 -3.14
C GLN A 142 6.57 11.13 -1.81
N TYR A 143 6.24 11.79 -0.70
CA TYR A 143 6.55 11.30 0.63
C TYR A 143 5.45 10.35 1.12
N LEU A 144 5.76 9.05 1.17
CA LEU A 144 4.81 8.00 1.55
C LEU A 144 4.76 7.75 3.06
N CYS A 145 5.83 8.09 3.79
CA CYS A 145 5.89 7.96 5.24
C CYS A 145 5.34 9.20 5.93
N LYS A 146 4.64 8.99 7.05
CA LYS A 146 4.02 10.07 7.82
C LYS A 146 4.25 9.86 9.32
N ARG A 147 4.33 10.98 10.05
CA ARG A 147 4.11 11.00 11.49
C ARG A 147 2.63 10.86 11.80
N TYR A 148 2.30 10.78 13.09
CA TYR A 148 0.90 10.83 13.52
C TYR A 148 0.25 12.14 13.03
N PRO A 149 -0.88 12.09 12.30
CA PRO A 149 -1.49 13.28 11.75
C PRO A 149 -2.16 14.11 12.85
N ALA A 150 -1.75 15.36 13.03
CA ALA A 150 -2.62 16.32 13.73
C ALA A 150 -3.76 16.75 12.79
N ILE A 151 -4.90 17.14 13.34
CA ILE A 151 -6.04 17.62 12.55
C ILE A 151 -5.63 18.77 11.63
N LEU A 152 -4.79 19.68 12.15
CA LEU A 152 -4.28 20.81 11.38
C LEU A 152 -3.44 20.35 10.15
N ASP A 153 -2.62 19.29 10.27
CA ASP A 153 -1.83 18.76 9.16
C ASP A 153 -2.73 18.25 8.02
N LEU A 154 -3.82 17.57 8.37
CA LEU A 154 -4.79 17.06 7.41
C LEU A 154 -5.53 18.20 6.70
N VAL A 155 -5.94 19.24 7.45
CA VAL A 155 -6.61 20.42 6.89
C VAL A 155 -5.67 21.18 5.95
N LEU A 156 -4.44 21.43 6.38
CA LEU A 156 -3.44 22.13 5.57
C LEU A 156 -3.13 21.37 4.29
N ARG A 157 -2.86 20.06 4.40
CA ARG A 157 -2.49 19.23 3.26
C ARG A 157 -3.65 19.01 2.29
N GLY A 158 -4.86 18.80 2.82
CA GLY A 158 -6.03 18.41 2.04
C GLY A 158 -6.81 19.58 1.43
N PHE A 159 -6.88 20.71 2.13
CA PHE A 159 -7.83 21.77 1.79
C PHE A 159 -7.23 23.17 1.68
N ALA A 160 -6.05 23.42 2.22
CA ALA A 160 -5.47 24.75 2.17
C ALA A 160 -4.94 25.11 0.77
N PRO A 161 -5.12 26.36 0.32
CA PRO A 161 -4.48 26.87 -0.90
C PRO A 161 -2.96 26.77 -0.83
N ARG A 162 -2.29 26.62 -1.99
CA ARG A 162 -0.81 26.50 -2.06
C ARG A 162 -0.07 27.59 -1.26
N LYS A 163 -0.51 28.82 -1.30
CA LYS A 163 0.11 29.94 -0.55
C LYS A 163 0.11 29.68 0.97
N ILE A 164 -0.98 29.13 1.49
CA ILE A 164 -1.08 28.76 2.90
C ILE A 164 -0.20 27.55 3.20
N GLN A 165 -0.20 26.53 2.33
CA GLN A 165 0.69 25.36 2.48
C GLN A 165 2.17 25.80 2.52
N THR A 166 2.59 26.75 1.67
CA THR A 166 3.96 27.27 1.68
C THR A 166 4.29 27.99 2.99
N PHE A 167 3.35 28.72 3.58
CA PHE A 167 3.57 29.35 4.89
C PHE A 167 3.77 28.31 6.01
N PHE A 168 3.11 27.16 5.91
CA PHE A 168 3.23 26.04 6.87
C PHE A 168 4.16 24.92 6.37
N ASP A 169 5.06 25.20 5.40
CA ASP A 169 5.88 24.17 4.76
C ASP A 169 6.76 23.38 5.75
N ALA A 170 7.37 24.04 6.72
CA ALA A 170 8.18 23.39 7.75
C ALA A 170 7.34 22.37 8.56
N ARG A 171 6.07 22.68 8.86
CA ARG A 171 5.17 21.80 9.55
C ARG A 171 4.78 20.60 8.67
N LEU A 172 4.41 20.86 7.42
CA LEU A 172 4.08 19.82 6.45
C LEU A 172 5.29 18.92 6.17
N ALA A 173 6.49 19.49 6.07
CA ALA A 173 7.73 18.74 5.93
C ALA A 173 7.99 17.82 7.12
N HIS A 174 7.73 18.29 8.34
CA HIS A 174 7.82 17.46 9.54
C HIS A 174 6.79 16.32 9.54
N TYR A 175 5.53 16.60 9.24
CA TYR A 175 4.47 15.58 9.15
C TYR A 175 4.79 14.52 8.07
N GLU A 176 5.28 14.95 6.91
CA GLU A 176 5.63 14.10 5.76
C GLU A 176 7.03 13.47 5.86
N MET A 177 7.72 13.65 6.99
CA MET A 177 9.05 13.08 7.24
C MET A 177 10.05 13.36 6.10
N ARG A 178 10.00 14.59 5.54
CA ARG A 178 10.76 14.92 4.33
C ARG A 178 12.26 14.89 4.54
N SER A 179 12.76 15.20 5.74
CA SER A 179 14.19 15.13 6.09
C SER A 179 14.67 13.71 6.31
N GLU A 180 13.83 12.86 6.89
CA GLU A 180 14.19 11.50 7.28
C GLU A 180 14.14 10.52 6.12
N THR A 181 13.17 10.69 5.21
CA THR A 181 12.93 9.76 4.10
C THR A 181 13.57 10.24 2.80
N GLN A 182 14.86 10.60 2.85
CA GLN A 182 15.64 11.00 1.68
C GLN A 182 16.24 9.77 0.97
N ASN A 183 17.56 9.61 1.00
CA ASN A 183 18.30 8.61 0.23
C ASN A 183 18.84 7.47 1.10
N LYS A 184 18.44 7.42 2.38
CA LYS A 184 18.84 6.38 3.33
C LYS A 184 17.62 5.64 3.84
N THR A 185 17.78 4.38 4.16
CA THR A 185 16.78 3.60 4.87
C THR A 185 16.42 4.29 6.18
N TYR A 186 15.11 4.44 6.41
CA TYR A 186 14.58 4.95 7.67
C TYR A 186 13.74 3.85 8.34
N TRP A 187 13.97 3.64 9.62
CA TRP A 187 13.30 2.60 10.39
C TRP A 187 12.16 3.16 11.22
N ASN A 188 11.10 2.39 11.30
CA ASN A 188 9.92 2.61 12.11
C ASN A 188 9.21 3.95 11.84
N PRO A 189 8.96 4.34 10.56
CA PRO A 189 7.96 5.34 10.29
C PRO A 189 6.61 4.88 10.84
N LEU A 190 5.91 5.76 11.55
CA LEU A 190 4.65 5.37 12.20
C LEU A 190 3.56 4.97 11.20
N ILE A 191 3.51 5.66 10.08
CA ILE A 191 2.51 5.47 9.04
C ILE A 191 3.20 5.43 7.68
N ILE A 192 2.79 4.47 6.84
CA ILE A 192 3.15 4.41 5.44
C ILE A 192 1.90 4.37 4.56
N SER A 193 2.00 4.90 3.35
CA SER A 193 0.88 4.93 2.40
C SER A 193 0.55 3.55 1.85
N GLY A 194 -0.75 3.29 1.69
CA GLY A 194 -1.29 2.03 1.16
C GLY A 194 -1.01 1.78 -0.33
N CYS A 195 -0.38 2.72 -1.04
CA CYS A 195 -0.17 2.57 -2.48
C CYS A 195 0.84 1.47 -2.86
N PHE A 196 1.80 1.20 -1.98
CA PHE A 196 2.76 0.09 -2.07
C PHE A 196 3.18 -0.31 -0.65
N MET A 197 2.73 -1.45 -0.17
CA MET A 197 3.08 -2.01 1.13
C MET A 197 3.50 -3.47 0.95
N LEU A 198 4.80 -3.75 1.13
CA LEU A 198 5.28 -5.14 1.11
C LEU A 198 5.36 -5.67 2.54
N PHE A 199 4.57 -6.67 2.83
CA PHE A 199 4.49 -7.34 4.13
C PHE A 199 5.24 -8.67 4.15
N ARG A 200 5.78 -9.06 5.32
CA ARG A 200 5.85 -10.48 5.63
C ARG A 200 4.45 -11.00 5.87
N GLY A 201 4.11 -12.15 5.29
CA GLY A 201 2.76 -12.69 5.39
C GLY A 201 2.28 -12.91 6.83
N GLU A 202 3.19 -13.29 7.73
CA GLU A 202 2.86 -13.45 9.16
C GLU A 202 2.40 -12.15 9.85
N VAL A 203 2.83 -10.98 9.37
CA VAL A 203 2.37 -9.69 9.91
C VAL A 203 0.90 -9.46 9.57
N LEU A 204 0.48 -9.79 8.35
CA LEU A 204 -0.93 -9.72 7.96
C LEU A 204 -1.79 -10.73 8.72
N GLU A 205 -1.27 -11.91 9.02
CA GLU A 205 -1.94 -12.88 9.87
C GLU A 205 -2.13 -12.36 11.30
N LYS A 206 -1.05 -11.81 11.92
CA LYS A 206 -1.08 -11.24 13.28
C LYS A 206 -2.01 -10.02 13.37
N THR A 207 -1.98 -9.14 12.37
CA THR A 207 -2.81 -7.92 12.31
C THR A 207 -4.22 -8.19 11.79
N ARG A 208 -4.49 -9.36 11.21
CA ARG A 208 -5.74 -9.72 10.53
C ARG A 208 -6.07 -8.80 9.35
N GLY A 209 -5.04 -8.31 8.65
CA GLY A 209 -5.19 -7.43 7.50
C GLY A 209 -5.78 -6.05 7.82
N PHE A 210 -6.45 -5.47 6.84
CA PHE A 210 -7.09 -4.16 6.97
C PHE A 210 -8.34 -4.22 7.85
N ASN A 211 -8.55 -3.17 8.65
CA ASN A 211 -9.75 -3.05 9.47
C ASN A 211 -10.98 -2.77 8.57
N PRO A 212 -11.99 -3.66 8.53
CA PRO A 212 -13.13 -3.54 7.63
C PRO A 212 -14.05 -2.34 7.91
N ASN A 213 -13.84 -1.68 9.05
CA ASN A 213 -14.62 -0.50 9.39
C ASN A 213 -14.22 0.74 8.55
N TYR A 214 -13.08 0.75 7.88
CA TYR A 214 -12.70 1.80 6.93
C TYR A 214 -13.12 1.38 5.54
N PHE A 215 -13.91 2.20 4.89
CA PHE A 215 -14.27 1.98 3.48
C PHE A 215 -13.18 2.52 2.56
N LEU A 216 -12.70 3.74 2.84
CA LEU A 216 -11.65 4.42 2.09
C LEU A 216 -11.00 5.47 2.97
N TYR A 217 -9.67 5.62 2.88
CA TYR A 217 -8.80 6.48 3.69
C TYR A 217 -8.63 6.03 5.13
N PHE A 218 -7.44 6.21 5.67
CA PHE A 218 -6.99 5.83 7.01
C PHE A 218 -6.91 4.33 7.31
N GLU A 219 -7.36 3.45 6.40
CA GLU A 219 -7.17 2.00 6.55
C GLU A 219 -5.70 1.60 6.53
N ASP A 220 -4.88 2.28 5.72
CA ASP A 220 -3.43 2.12 5.64
C ASP A 220 -2.74 2.71 6.87
N PHE A 221 -3.23 3.83 7.41
CA PHE A 221 -2.76 4.42 8.65
C PHE A 221 -3.00 3.48 9.84
N ASP A 222 -4.22 2.96 9.97
CA ASP A 222 -4.59 2.00 11.01
C ASP A 222 -3.75 0.72 10.91
N LEU A 223 -3.57 0.18 9.69
CA LEU A 223 -2.78 -1.02 9.48
C LEU A 223 -1.29 -0.78 9.76
N SER A 224 -0.74 0.38 9.39
CA SER A 224 0.65 0.75 9.69
C SER A 224 0.91 0.76 11.19
N ILE A 225 0.05 1.43 11.97
CA ILE A 225 0.19 1.50 13.44
C ILE A 225 0.14 0.10 14.04
N ARG A 226 -0.86 -0.72 13.69
CA ARG A 226 -0.97 -2.11 14.19
C ARG A 226 0.19 -3.01 13.76
N SER A 227 0.76 -2.75 12.58
CA SER A 227 1.95 -3.48 12.13
C SER A 227 3.17 -3.10 12.95
N GLY A 228 3.36 -1.82 13.26
CA GLY A 228 4.47 -1.35 14.10
C GLY A 228 4.44 -1.89 15.54
N GLU A 229 3.28 -2.39 16.02
CA GLU A 229 3.17 -3.06 17.32
C GLU A 229 3.76 -4.49 17.31
N VAL A 230 3.95 -5.09 16.14
CA VAL A 230 4.34 -6.51 16.00
C VAL A 230 5.60 -6.75 15.17
N THR A 231 6.11 -5.71 14.49
CA THR A 231 7.30 -5.81 13.62
C THR A 231 7.94 -4.44 13.38
N ASP A 232 9.20 -4.44 12.90
CA ASP A 232 9.81 -3.22 12.39
C ASP A 232 9.26 -2.86 10.99
N ILE A 233 9.11 -1.57 10.74
CA ILE A 233 8.71 -0.99 9.46
C ILE A 233 9.92 -0.28 8.85
N ALA A 234 10.15 -0.44 7.54
CA ALA A 234 11.26 0.23 6.86
C ALA A 234 10.79 1.05 5.64
N TYR A 235 11.28 2.28 5.54
CA TYR A 235 11.36 2.99 4.27
C TYR A 235 12.66 2.63 3.57
N VAL A 236 12.58 2.16 2.32
CA VAL A 236 13.72 1.62 1.58
C VAL A 236 13.88 2.32 0.23
N PRO A 237 14.83 3.29 0.11
CA PRO A 237 14.94 4.13 -1.09
C PRO A 237 15.53 3.41 -2.31
N SER A 238 16.08 2.20 -2.18
CA SER A 238 16.46 1.37 -3.32
C SER A 238 15.27 0.73 -4.03
N VAL A 239 14.10 0.68 -3.39
CA VAL A 239 12.83 0.30 -3.99
C VAL A 239 12.20 1.56 -4.54
N LYS A 240 12.05 1.65 -5.87
CA LYS A 240 11.59 2.87 -6.54
C LYS A 240 10.28 2.64 -7.27
N VAL A 241 9.36 3.60 -7.13
CA VAL A 241 8.07 3.58 -7.82
C VAL A 241 7.70 4.98 -8.31
N VAL A 242 6.89 5.05 -9.36
CA VAL A 242 6.16 6.25 -9.79
C VAL A 242 4.69 6.04 -9.47
N HIS A 243 4.06 6.99 -8.77
CA HIS A 243 2.67 6.92 -8.38
C HIS A 243 1.89 8.09 -8.98
N THR A 244 0.94 7.80 -9.85
CA THR A 244 0.15 8.82 -10.57
C THR A 244 -1.04 9.34 -9.76
N GLY A 245 -1.51 8.58 -8.78
CA GLY A 245 -2.64 8.94 -7.91
C GLY A 245 -2.26 9.66 -6.62
N GLY A 246 -3.25 10.07 -5.83
CA GLY A 246 -3.01 10.57 -4.46
C GLY A 246 -3.74 11.85 -4.05
N HIS A 247 -4.31 12.64 -4.97
CA HIS A 247 -5.00 13.89 -4.61
C HIS A 247 -6.47 13.66 -4.20
N ALA A 248 -6.69 13.06 -3.02
CA ALA A 248 -8.02 12.74 -2.50
C ALA A 248 -9.00 13.93 -2.47
N SER A 249 -8.53 15.10 -2.07
CA SER A 249 -9.35 16.33 -1.96
C SER A 249 -9.87 16.87 -3.31
N ARG A 250 -9.26 16.47 -4.42
CA ARG A 250 -9.69 16.88 -5.78
C ARG A 250 -10.72 15.94 -6.38
N LYS A 251 -11.07 14.83 -5.72
CA LYS A 251 -11.96 13.78 -6.24
C LYS A 251 -13.46 14.03 -5.99
N GLY A 252 -13.84 15.15 -5.38
CA GLY A 252 -15.24 15.57 -5.19
C GLY A 252 -15.83 15.32 -3.78
N PRO A 253 -17.07 15.80 -3.52
CA PRO A 253 -17.67 15.86 -2.18
C PRO A 253 -17.80 14.48 -1.49
N TRP A 254 -18.07 13.43 -2.26
CA TRP A 254 -18.20 12.08 -1.72
C TRP A 254 -16.85 11.60 -1.10
N HIS A 255 -15.73 11.89 -1.76
CA HIS A 255 -14.41 11.56 -1.22
C HIS A 255 -14.07 12.36 0.05
N ILE A 256 -14.47 13.63 0.10
CA ILE A 256 -14.33 14.46 1.31
C ILE A 256 -15.14 13.86 2.47
N TRP A 257 -16.36 13.43 2.21
CA TRP A 257 -17.21 12.78 3.23
C TRP A 257 -16.58 11.48 3.75
N GLN A 258 -16.10 10.61 2.86
CA GLN A 258 -15.41 9.38 3.26
C GLN A 258 -14.14 9.68 4.07
N PHE A 259 -13.37 10.70 3.68
CA PHE A 259 -12.19 11.13 4.41
C PHE A 259 -12.55 11.60 5.82
N LEU A 260 -13.56 12.44 5.99
CA LEU A 260 -14.01 12.92 7.31
C LEU A 260 -14.52 11.77 8.18
N LYS A 261 -15.34 10.88 7.62
CA LYS A 261 -15.86 9.71 8.33
C LYS A 261 -14.73 8.78 8.81
N SER A 262 -13.76 8.53 7.96
CA SER A 262 -12.62 7.66 8.27
C SER A 262 -11.64 8.33 9.24
N SER A 263 -11.40 9.64 9.10
CA SER A 263 -10.55 10.39 10.04
C SER A 263 -11.14 10.41 11.46
N LEU A 264 -12.45 10.64 11.59
CA LEU A 264 -13.13 10.59 12.89
C LEU A 264 -12.95 9.21 13.54
N ARG A 265 -13.16 8.13 12.77
CA ARG A 265 -12.97 6.77 13.26
C ARG A 265 -11.53 6.49 13.67
N PHE A 266 -10.57 6.99 12.90
CA PHE A 266 -9.16 6.87 13.20
C PHE A 266 -8.81 7.55 14.53
N TYR A 267 -9.22 8.79 14.71
CA TYR A 267 -8.96 9.51 15.97
C TYR A 267 -9.69 8.92 17.17
N MET A 268 -10.92 8.42 17.00
CA MET A 268 -11.63 7.72 18.08
C MET A 268 -10.90 6.44 18.52
N ARG A 269 -10.17 5.80 17.63
CA ARG A 269 -9.41 4.57 17.93
C ARG A 269 -8.01 4.83 18.47
N HIS A 270 -7.29 5.78 17.87
CA HIS A 270 -5.86 6.00 18.11
C HIS A 270 -5.55 7.28 18.91
N GLY A 271 -6.55 8.10 19.21
CA GLY A 271 -6.43 9.35 19.96
C GLY A 271 -6.46 10.61 19.09
N PHE A 272 -6.86 11.73 19.69
CA PHE A 272 -6.96 13.03 19.03
C PHE A 272 -5.68 13.83 19.24
N HIS A 273 -5.08 14.30 18.13
CA HIS A 273 -3.98 15.26 18.15
C HIS A 273 -4.41 16.48 17.33
N PHE A 274 -4.49 17.64 17.97
CA PHE A 274 -4.97 18.87 17.31
C PHE A 274 -3.83 19.65 16.66
N PHE A 275 -2.63 19.65 17.28
CA PHE A 275 -1.46 20.40 16.88
C PHE A 275 -0.18 19.55 16.90
#